data_bf975098a5ec27ebb1010e6bb7f2f094
#
_entry.id   bf975098a5ec27ebb1010e6bb7f2f094
#
_cell.length_a   1.000
_cell.length_b   1.000
_cell.length_c   1.000
_cell.angle_alpha   90.00
_cell.angle_beta   90.00
_cell.angle_gamma   90.00
#
_symmetry.space_group_name_H-M   'P 1'
#
loop_
_entity.id
_entity.type
_entity.pdbx_description
1 polymer ?
#
loop_
_entity_poly.entity_id
_entity_poly.type
_entity_poly.pdbx_seq_one_letter_code
_entity_poly.pdbx_strand_id
1 'polypeptide(L)'
;AGITYIQVKDSEDAVGKIATTFYGNPTSQFELVGVTGTNGKTTIATLLYNTFRYFGYKVGLISTVCNYIDDQPIPTEHTTPDPITLNRLLGQMADEGCKYVFMEVSSHSIAQKRISGLKFAGGIFTNLTRDHLDYHKTVENYLKAKKKFFDDMPKNAFSLTNLDDKNGLVMTQNTRSKVYTYSLRSLSDFKGRVIESHFEGMLLDFNNHELAVQFIGKFNASNLLAV
;
A
#
# COMPACT_ATOMS: atom_id res chain seq x y z
N ALA A 1 -10.73 -11.70 -41.17
CA ALA A 1 -10.36 -12.14 -39.85
C ALA A 1 -11.54 -11.88 -38.93
N GLY A 2 -12.06 -12.91 -38.24
CA GLY A 2 -13.15 -12.78 -37.29
C GLY A 2 -12.65 -12.07 -36.02
N ILE A 3 -13.47 -11.15 -35.48
CA ILE A 3 -13.22 -10.51 -34.17
C ILE A 3 -13.92 -11.37 -33.13
N THR A 4 -13.19 -11.77 -32.08
CA THR A 4 -13.76 -12.48 -30.94
C THR A 4 -14.31 -11.45 -29.95
N TYR A 5 -15.59 -11.54 -29.63
CA TYR A 5 -16.23 -10.72 -28.61
C TYR A 5 -16.40 -11.55 -27.33
N ILE A 6 -15.96 -11.00 -26.18
CA ILE A 6 -16.14 -11.61 -24.86
C ILE A 6 -17.03 -10.70 -24.04
N GLN A 7 -18.25 -11.16 -23.76
CA GLN A 7 -19.17 -10.44 -22.88
C GLN A 7 -18.86 -10.77 -21.41
N VAL A 8 -18.65 -9.74 -20.59
CA VAL A 8 -18.36 -9.87 -19.17
C VAL A 8 -19.36 -9.06 -18.36
N LYS A 9 -19.57 -9.42 -17.08
CA LYS A 9 -20.46 -8.69 -16.17
C LYS A 9 -19.90 -7.32 -15.80
N ASP A 10 -18.58 -7.18 -15.78
CA ASP A 10 -17.85 -6.02 -15.32
C ASP A 10 -16.54 -5.90 -16.10
N SER A 11 -16.47 -4.91 -16.98
CA SER A 11 -15.32 -4.72 -17.86
C SER A 11 -14.08 -4.22 -17.11
N GLU A 12 -14.23 -3.39 -16.09
CA GLU A 12 -13.09 -2.89 -15.29
C GLU A 12 -12.42 -4.04 -14.52
N ASP A 13 -13.22 -4.89 -13.87
CA ASP A 13 -12.71 -6.09 -13.20
C ASP A 13 -12.06 -7.09 -14.17
N ALA A 14 -12.68 -7.28 -15.34
CA ALA A 14 -12.18 -8.18 -16.36
C ALA A 14 -10.83 -7.73 -16.93
N VAL A 15 -10.65 -6.44 -17.20
CA VAL A 15 -9.37 -5.88 -17.69
C VAL A 15 -8.23 -6.16 -16.72
N GLY A 16 -8.43 -5.94 -15.41
CA GLY A 16 -7.42 -6.23 -14.39
C GLY A 16 -7.01 -7.70 -14.40
N LYS A 17 -7.98 -8.61 -14.39
CA LYS A 17 -7.73 -10.07 -14.38
C LYS A 17 -7.07 -10.56 -15.69
N ILE A 18 -7.49 -10.04 -16.85
CA ILE A 18 -6.88 -10.36 -18.13
C ILE A 18 -5.43 -9.87 -18.18
N ALA A 19 -5.18 -8.62 -17.74
CA ALA A 19 -3.83 -8.06 -17.68
C ALA A 19 -2.93 -8.89 -16.75
N THR A 20 -3.41 -9.27 -15.57
CA THR A 20 -2.66 -10.13 -14.64
C THR A 20 -2.27 -11.45 -15.28
N THR A 21 -3.21 -12.11 -15.98
CA THR A 21 -2.94 -13.37 -16.67
C THR A 21 -1.98 -13.18 -17.86
N PHE A 22 -2.18 -12.14 -18.66
CA PHE A 22 -1.36 -11.82 -19.83
C PHE A 22 0.11 -11.58 -19.46
N TYR A 23 0.37 -10.91 -18.34
CA TYR A 23 1.72 -10.67 -17.82
C TYR A 23 2.23 -11.78 -16.88
N GLY A 24 1.67 -12.99 -16.96
CA GLY A 24 2.21 -14.18 -16.27
C GLY A 24 1.95 -14.22 -14.75
N ASN A 25 0.89 -13.59 -14.28
CA ASN A 25 0.54 -13.52 -12.86
C ASN A 25 1.72 -13.01 -11.97
N PRO A 26 2.27 -11.81 -12.21
CA PRO A 26 3.52 -11.36 -11.63
C PRO A 26 3.51 -11.37 -10.10
N THR A 27 2.36 -11.07 -9.47
CA THR A 27 2.21 -11.05 -8.00
C THR A 27 2.22 -12.43 -7.34
N SER A 28 2.46 -13.50 -8.09
CA SER A 28 2.77 -14.83 -7.54
C SER A 28 4.27 -15.08 -7.38
N GLN A 29 5.13 -14.17 -7.84
CA GLN A 29 6.58 -14.33 -7.89
C GLN A 29 7.32 -13.52 -6.81
N PHE A 30 6.63 -12.59 -6.15
CA PHE A 30 7.15 -11.73 -5.10
C PHE A 30 6.06 -11.39 -4.07
N GLU A 31 6.46 -10.83 -2.94
CA GLU A 31 5.54 -10.36 -1.90
C GLU A 31 5.11 -8.91 -2.21
N LEU A 32 3.84 -8.73 -2.60
CA LEU A 32 3.25 -7.41 -2.87
C LEU A 32 2.59 -6.85 -1.62
N VAL A 33 3.05 -5.68 -1.16
CA VAL A 33 2.45 -4.97 -0.02
C VAL A 33 1.86 -3.64 -0.48
N GLY A 34 0.57 -3.44 -0.23
CA GLY A 34 -0.14 -2.22 -0.56
C GLY A 34 -0.27 -1.27 0.62
N VAL A 35 0.01 0.02 0.41
CA VAL A 35 -0.16 1.06 1.42
C VAL A 35 -1.33 1.96 1.02
N THR A 36 -2.35 2.05 1.86
CA THR A 36 -3.52 2.91 1.64
C THR A 36 -3.81 3.82 2.83
N GLY A 37 -4.46 4.91 2.56
CA GLY A 37 -4.83 5.96 3.52
C GLY A 37 -4.95 7.31 2.82
N THR A 38 -5.23 8.36 3.55
CA THR A 38 -5.21 9.71 2.99
C THR A 38 -3.78 10.20 2.86
N ASN A 39 -3.02 10.22 3.93
CA ASN A 39 -1.64 10.70 3.99
C ASN A 39 -0.67 9.57 4.41
N GLY A 40 0.62 9.73 4.09
CA GLY A 40 1.68 8.81 4.52
C GLY A 40 1.95 7.64 3.57
N LYS A 41 1.13 7.40 2.54
CA LYS A 41 1.31 6.30 1.59
C LYS A 41 2.69 6.31 0.94
N THR A 42 3.06 7.40 0.32
CA THR A 42 4.36 7.59 -0.35
C THR A 42 5.52 7.40 0.61
N THR A 43 5.43 8.03 1.79
CA THR A 43 6.48 7.93 2.81
C THR A 43 6.70 6.48 3.23
N ILE A 44 5.64 5.76 3.60
CA ILE A 44 5.74 4.38 4.06
C ILE A 44 6.23 3.46 2.94
N ALA A 45 5.65 3.55 1.74
CA ALA A 45 6.05 2.71 0.61
C ALA A 45 7.54 2.92 0.25
N THR A 46 8.00 4.18 0.24
CA THR A 46 9.40 4.54 -0.05
C THR A 46 10.34 4.08 1.08
N LEU A 47 9.94 4.23 2.34
CA LEU A 47 10.75 3.76 3.47
C LEU A 47 10.90 2.24 3.47
N LEU A 48 9.82 1.50 3.24
CA LEU A 48 9.86 0.04 3.07
C LEU A 48 10.78 -0.36 1.91
N TYR A 49 10.61 0.28 0.73
CA TYR A 49 11.49 0.04 -0.42
C TYR A 49 12.97 0.26 -0.05
N ASN A 50 13.32 1.39 0.58
CA ASN A 50 14.70 1.69 0.95
C ASN A 50 15.23 0.71 2.01
N THR A 51 14.42 0.36 3.02
CA THR A 51 14.80 -0.55 4.10
C THR A 51 15.08 -1.95 3.58
N PHE A 52 14.22 -2.48 2.71
CA PHE A 52 14.42 -3.82 2.14
C PHE A 52 15.59 -3.86 1.14
N ARG A 53 15.84 -2.77 0.40
CA ARG A 53 17.06 -2.64 -0.41
C ARG A 53 18.32 -2.60 0.46
N TYR A 54 18.28 -1.90 1.58
CA TYR A 54 19.38 -1.88 2.54
C TYR A 54 19.69 -3.29 3.08
N PHE A 55 18.69 -4.16 3.22
CA PHE A 55 18.86 -5.56 3.56
C PHE A 55 19.36 -6.43 2.40
N GLY A 56 19.63 -5.86 1.23
CA GLY A 56 20.19 -6.54 0.07
C GLY A 56 19.18 -7.25 -0.84
N TYR A 57 17.88 -6.98 -0.68
CA TYR A 57 16.86 -7.50 -1.59
C TYR A 57 16.71 -6.63 -2.84
N LYS A 58 16.39 -7.25 -3.98
CA LYS A 58 15.80 -6.53 -5.12
C LYS A 58 14.36 -6.19 -4.81
N VAL A 59 13.99 -4.93 -4.95
CA VAL A 59 12.70 -4.39 -4.50
C VAL A 59 12.08 -3.50 -5.57
N GLY A 60 10.78 -3.68 -5.80
CA GLY A 60 9.99 -2.76 -6.63
C GLY A 60 9.27 -1.71 -5.79
N LEU A 61 9.07 -0.53 -6.36
CA LEU A 61 8.24 0.54 -5.79
C LEU A 61 7.27 1.08 -6.84
N ILE A 62 5.99 1.21 -6.47
CA ILE A 62 4.97 1.91 -7.25
C ILE A 62 4.42 3.04 -6.40
N SER A 63 4.72 4.28 -6.79
CA SER A 63 4.39 5.45 -5.97
C SER A 63 3.98 6.67 -6.80
N THR A 64 3.47 7.68 -6.14
CA THR A 64 3.05 8.95 -6.75
C THR A 64 4.23 9.72 -7.36
N VAL A 65 5.42 9.62 -6.78
CA VAL A 65 6.58 10.43 -7.18
C VAL A 65 7.38 9.77 -8.28
N CYS A 66 7.71 8.50 -8.12
CA CYS A 66 8.48 7.72 -9.08
C CYS A 66 8.28 6.24 -8.81
N ASN A 67 8.18 5.43 -9.85
CA ASN A 67 8.25 3.99 -9.72
C ASN A 67 9.71 3.54 -9.80
N TYR A 68 10.02 2.40 -9.17
CA TYR A 68 11.37 1.81 -9.26
C TYR A 68 11.27 0.32 -9.54
N ILE A 69 12.09 -0.16 -10.46
CA ILE A 69 12.38 -1.59 -10.64
C ILE A 69 13.81 -1.77 -10.14
N ASP A 70 13.94 -2.29 -8.94
CA ASP A 70 15.17 -2.26 -8.16
C ASP A 70 15.75 -0.84 -8.08
N ASP A 71 16.90 -0.52 -8.66
CA ASP A 71 17.52 0.81 -8.67
C ASP A 71 17.13 1.67 -9.88
N GLN A 72 16.38 1.13 -10.85
CA GLN A 72 16.01 1.84 -12.07
C GLN A 72 14.75 2.69 -11.85
N PRO A 73 14.84 4.03 -11.92
CA PRO A 73 13.68 4.90 -11.82
C PRO A 73 12.84 4.86 -13.10
N ILE A 74 11.52 4.80 -12.95
CA ILE A 74 10.56 4.85 -14.04
C ILE A 74 9.57 5.97 -13.76
N PRO A 75 9.46 6.98 -14.65
CA PRO A 75 8.50 8.07 -14.49
C PRO A 75 7.06 7.55 -14.31
N THR A 76 6.29 8.27 -13.52
CA THR A 76 4.88 7.94 -13.28
C THR A 76 3.99 9.14 -13.53
N GLU A 77 2.78 8.89 -14.05
CA GLU A 77 1.73 9.89 -14.21
C GLU A 77 0.64 9.75 -13.15
N HIS A 78 0.57 8.60 -12.49
CA HIS A 78 -0.49 8.26 -11.53
C HIS A 78 0.06 7.52 -10.31
N THR A 79 -0.50 7.83 -9.14
CA THR A 79 -0.20 7.12 -7.87
C THR A 79 -0.33 5.60 -8.01
N THR A 80 -1.37 5.15 -8.68
CA THR A 80 -1.60 3.75 -9.05
C THR A 80 -1.95 3.75 -10.52
N PRO A 81 -1.13 3.20 -11.42
CA PRO A 81 -1.39 3.14 -12.86
C PRO A 81 -2.70 2.40 -13.22
N ASP A 82 -3.11 2.50 -14.48
CA ASP A 82 -4.17 1.66 -15.04
C ASP A 82 -3.79 0.16 -14.98
N PRO A 83 -4.75 -0.77 -15.10
CA PRO A 83 -4.48 -2.19 -14.91
C PRO A 83 -3.43 -2.78 -15.85
N ILE A 84 -3.36 -2.30 -17.10
CA ILE A 84 -2.42 -2.83 -18.11
C ILE A 84 -1.01 -2.36 -17.79
N THR A 85 -0.84 -1.05 -17.59
CA THR A 85 0.45 -0.44 -17.20
C THR A 85 0.95 -1.00 -15.87
N LEU A 86 0.07 -1.16 -14.89
CA LEU A 86 0.39 -1.73 -13.59
C LEU A 86 0.92 -3.15 -13.71
N ASN A 87 0.21 -4.04 -14.41
CA ASN A 87 0.64 -5.42 -14.59
C ASN A 87 1.91 -5.55 -15.44
N ARG A 88 2.11 -4.67 -16.43
CA ARG A 88 3.37 -4.60 -17.19
C ARG A 88 4.56 -4.26 -16.28
N LEU A 89 4.43 -3.25 -15.41
CA LEU A 89 5.47 -2.88 -14.44
C LEU A 89 5.75 -4.01 -13.45
N LEU A 90 4.70 -4.65 -12.92
CA LEU A 90 4.83 -5.79 -12.03
C LEU A 90 5.49 -6.99 -12.72
N GLY A 91 5.20 -7.23 -14.01
CA GLY A 91 5.89 -8.24 -14.83
C GLY A 91 7.38 -7.94 -14.95
N GLN A 92 7.75 -6.70 -15.27
CA GLN A 92 9.15 -6.28 -15.33
C GLN A 92 9.88 -6.44 -13.98
N MET A 93 9.19 -6.14 -12.85
CA MET A 93 9.74 -6.36 -11.50
C MET A 93 9.98 -7.86 -11.22
N ALA A 94 9.08 -8.73 -11.69
CA ALA A 94 9.24 -10.18 -11.58
C ALA A 94 10.42 -10.68 -12.42
N ASP A 95 10.54 -10.22 -13.67
CA ASP A 95 11.63 -10.58 -14.58
C ASP A 95 13.00 -10.13 -14.05
N GLU A 96 13.06 -8.95 -13.39
CA GLU A 96 14.27 -8.44 -12.72
C GLU A 96 14.59 -9.20 -11.42
N GLY A 97 13.68 -10.04 -10.93
CA GLY A 97 13.86 -10.88 -9.74
C GLY A 97 13.61 -10.13 -8.42
N CYS A 98 12.78 -9.09 -8.43
CA CYS A 98 12.32 -8.45 -7.20
C CYS A 98 11.68 -9.49 -6.27
N LYS A 99 12.01 -9.42 -4.97
CA LYS A 99 11.44 -10.29 -3.93
C LYS A 99 10.28 -9.63 -3.19
N TYR A 100 10.31 -8.31 -3.13
CA TYR A 100 9.29 -7.48 -2.50
C TYR A 100 8.90 -6.35 -3.43
N VAL A 101 7.63 -6.01 -3.44
CA VAL A 101 7.12 -4.83 -4.14
C VAL A 101 6.21 -4.05 -3.19
N PHE A 102 6.52 -2.79 -3.00
CA PHE A 102 5.71 -1.87 -2.19
C PHE A 102 4.97 -0.91 -3.11
N MET A 103 3.67 -0.76 -2.91
CA MET A 103 2.88 0.12 -3.76
C MET A 103 1.88 0.98 -2.99
N GLU A 104 1.69 2.20 -3.47
CA GLU A 104 0.58 3.03 -3.04
C GLU A 104 -0.72 2.54 -3.67
N VAL A 105 -1.72 2.29 -2.82
CA VAL A 105 -3.08 1.90 -3.25
C VAL A 105 -4.02 3.07 -3.00
N SER A 106 -4.34 3.82 -4.05
CA SER A 106 -5.26 4.95 -3.97
C SER A 106 -6.72 4.49 -3.87
N SER A 107 -7.59 5.32 -3.28
CA SER A 107 -9.02 5.02 -3.25
C SER A 107 -9.66 4.95 -4.65
N HIS A 108 -9.14 5.73 -5.59
CA HIS A 108 -9.54 5.68 -7.00
C HIS A 108 -9.17 4.33 -7.63
N SER A 109 -7.96 3.83 -7.39
CA SER A 109 -7.53 2.54 -7.94
C SER A 109 -8.37 1.37 -7.43
N ILE A 110 -8.82 1.42 -6.18
CA ILE A 110 -9.72 0.43 -5.60
C ILE A 110 -11.12 0.54 -6.24
N ALA A 111 -11.68 1.76 -6.27
CA ALA A 111 -13.00 2.01 -6.82
C ALA A 111 -13.08 1.68 -8.32
N GLN A 112 -12.05 1.99 -9.08
CA GLN A 112 -11.91 1.73 -10.52
C GLN A 112 -11.32 0.34 -10.83
N LYS A 113 -11.20 -0.53 -9.83
CA LYS A 113 -10.73 -1.93 -9.99
C LYS A 113 -9.37 -2.08 -10.67
N ARG A 114 -8.51 -1.04 -10.60
CA ARG A 114 -7.17 -1.06 -11.23
C ARG A 114 -6.26 -2.16 -10.67
N ILE A 115 -6.53 -2.59 -9.42
CA ILE A 115 -5.79 -3.65 -8.73
C ILE A 115 -6.46 -5.03 -8.79
N SER A 116 -7.53 -5.19 -9.59
CA SER A 116 -8.20 -6.47 -9.77
C SER A 116 -7.26 -7.53 -10.35
N GLY A 117 -7.32 -8.72 -9.80
CA GLY A 117 -6.45 -9.84 -10.17
C GLY A 117 -5.12 -9.89 -9.43
N LEU A 118 -4.68 -8.80 -8.80
CA LEU A 118 -3.44 -8.80 -8.02
C LEU A 118 -3.61 -9.56 -6.71
N LYS A 119 -2.56 -10.29 -6.31
CA LYS A 119 -2.48 -10.96 -5.01
C LYS A 119 -1.58 -10.15 -4.10
N PHE A 120 -2.12 -9.67 -2.98
CA PHE A 120 -1.38 -8.95 -1.96
C PHE A 120 -0.94 -9.89 -0.85
N ALA A 121 0.34 -9.81 -0.47
CA ALA A 121 0.89 -10.45 0.72
C ALA A 121 0.51 -9.67 1.99
N GLY A 122 0.26 -8.36 1.85
CA GLY A 122 -0.18 -7.52 2.95
C GLY A 122 -0.71 -6.16 2.54
N GLY A 123 -1.39 -5.53 3.50
CA GLY A 123 -1.91 -4.17 3.37
C GLY A 123 -1.67 -3.34 4.62
N ILE A 124 -1.33 -2.07 4.44
CA ILE A 124 -1.08 -1.11 5.52
C ILE A 124 -2.10 0.02 5.41
N PHE A 125 -2.83 0.27 6.48
CA PHE A 125 -3.71 1.44 6.62
C PHE A 125 -3.05 2.51 7.47
N THR A 126 -2.95 3.73 6.91
CA THR A 126 -2.30 4.85 7.58
C THR A 126 -3.28 5.74 8.34
N ASN A 127 -4.21 6.38 7.64
CA ASN A 127 -5.22 7.28 8.20
C ASN A 127 -6.32 7.58 7.20
N LEU A 128 -7.45 8.12 7.68
CA LEU A 128 -8.53 8.62 6.86
C LEU A 128 -8.94 10.02 7.31
N THR A 129 -8.60 11.04 6.54
CA THR A 129 -9.07 12.41 6.69
C THR A 129 -9.99 12.80 5.53
N ARG A 130 -10.61 13.97 5.58
CA ARG A 130 -11.48 14.45 4.48
C ARG A 130 -10.62 14.75 3.26
N ASP A 131 -10.82 13.97 2.20
CA ASP A 131 -10.12 14.12 0.92
C ASP A 131 -10.93 13.44 -0.19
N HIS A 132 -10.67 13.78 -1.45
CA HIS A 132 -11.29 13.17 -2.64
C HIS A 132 -12.84 13.11 -2.61
N LEU A 133 -13.51 14.09 -1.97
CA LEU A 133 -14.96 14.14 -1.89
C LEU A 133 -15.61 14.58 -3.22
N ASP A 134 -14.84 15.19 -4.10
CA ASP A 134 -15.21 15.44 -5.50
C ASP A 134 -15.55 14.13 -6.22
N TYR A 135 -14.78 13.08 -6.01
CA TYR A 135 -14.97 11.75 -6.59
C TYR A 135 -15.92 10.87 -5.77
N HIS A 136 -15.66 10.69 -4.48
CA HIS A 136 -16.40 9.75 -3.62
C HIS A 136 -17.74 10.29 -3.11
N LYS A 137 -18.00 11.61 -3.26
CA LYS A 137 -19.19 12.34 -2.83
C LYS A 137 -19.36 12.42 -1.31
N THR A 138 -19.10 11.36 -0.57
CA THR A 138 -19.23 11.30 0.89
C THR A 138 -18.00 10.66 1.55
N VAL A 139 -17.74 11.02 2.82
CA VAL A 139 -16.70 10.39 3.64
C VAL A 139 -16.97 8.88 3.81
N GLU A 140 -18.25 8.50 3.90
CA GLU A 140 -18.63 7.10 4.02
C GLU A 140 -18.27 6.28 2.77
N ASN A 141 -18.50 6.80 1.57
CA ASN A 141 -18.10 6.15 0.32
C ASN A 141 -16.59 6.06 0.20
N TYR A 142 -15.87 7.12 0.62
CA TYR A 142 -14.41 7.11 0.65
C TYR A 142 -13.86 6.05 1.59
N LEU A 143 -14.45 5.92 2.80
CA LEU A 143 -14.12 4.87 3.75
C LEU A 143 -14.41 3.48 3.16
N LYS A 144 -15.61 3.26 2.60
CA LYS A 144 -15.99 1.99 1.96
C LYS A 144 -15.03 1.60 0.83
N ALA A 145 -14.61 2.56 0.01
CA ALA A 145 -13.65 2.31 -1.06
C ALA A 145 -12.32 1.77 -0.52
N LYS A 146 -11.74 2.42 0.50
CA LYS A 146 -10.49 1.93 1.10
C LYS A 146 -10.67 0.61 1.87
N LYS A 147 -11.78 0.47 2.61
CA LYS A 147 -12.11 -0.74 3.36
C LYS A 147 -12.16 -1.97 2.46
N LYS A 148 -12.70 -1.83 1.25
CA LYS A 148 -12.75 -2.93 0.28
C LYS A 148 -11.38 -3.57 0.02
N PHE A 149 -10.30 -2.80 0.04
CA PHE A 149 -8.95 -3.34 -0.10
C PHE A 149 -8.62 -4.38 0.98
N PHE A 150 -9.00 -4.12 2.22
CA PHE A 150 -8.81 -5.06 3.34
C PHE A 150 -9.82 -6.19 3.35
N ASP A 151 -11.07 -5.93 2.98
CA ASP A 151 -12.11 -6.95 2.88
C ASP A 151 -11.77 -8.02 1.82
N ASP A 152 -11.07 -7.64 0.76
CA ASP A 152 -10.64 -8.51 -0.33
C ASP A 152 -9.29 -9.24 -0.04
N MET A 153 -8.61 -8.94 1.09
CA MET A 153 -7.33 -9.58 1.44
C MET A 153 -7.48 -11.08 1.63
N PRO A 154 -6.58 -11.90 1.06
CA PRO A 154 -6.60 -13.34 1.25
C PRO A 154 -6.20 -13.73 2.69
N LYS A 155 -6.62 -14.91 3.11
CA LYS A 155 -6.38 -15.42 4.48
C LYS A 155 -4.91 -15.50 4.88
N ASN A 156 -4.03 -15.74 3.92
CA ASN A 156 -2.57 -15.84 4.13
C ASN A 156 -1.85 -14.49 4.09
N ALA A 157 -2.56 -13.40 3.84
CA ALA A 157 -2.01 -12.05 3.91
C ALA A 157 -2.02 -11.50 5.34
N PHE A 158 -1.38 -10.34 5.52
CA PHE A 158 -1.52 -9.53 6.73
C PHE A 158 -2.23 -8.20 6.44
N SER A 159 -2.85 -7.64 7.46
CA SER A 159 -3.40 -6.28 7.46
C SER A 159 -2.86 -5.53 8.67
N LEU A 160 -2.06 -4.49 8.44
CA LEU A 160 -1.54 -3.61 9.48
C LEU A 160 -2.39 -2.34 9.54
N THR A 161 -2.96 -2.01 10.69
CA THR A 161 -3.86 -0.87 10.85
C THR A 161 -3.43 0.07 11.96
N ASN A 162 -3.59 1.37 11.71
CA ASN A 162 -3.31 2.45 12.66
C ASN A 162 -4.46 2.62 13.66
N LEU A 163 -4.24 2.33 14.94
CA LEU A 163 -5.23 2.55 16.00
C LEU A 163 -5.37 4.01 16.41
N ASP A 164 -4.43 4.87 16.05
CA ASP A 164 -4.55 6.32 16.31
C ASP A 164 -5.56 7.01 15.39
N ASP A 165 -5.94 6.36 14.28
CA ASP A 165 -7.06 6.78 13.43
C ASP A 165 -8.36 6.09 13.90
N LYS A 166 -9.42 6.89 14.07
CA LYS A 166 -10.74 6.42 14.52
C LYS A 166 -11.36 5.34 13.61
N ASN A 167 -10.93 5.27 12.34
CA ASN A 167 -11.40 4.29 11.37
C ASN A 167 -10.48 3.06 11.29
N GLY A 168 -9.39 3.00 12.05
CA GLY A 168 -8.40 1.93 11.98
C GLY A 168 -9.02 0.54 12.14
N LEU A 169 -9.78 0.32 13.21
CA LEU A 169 -10.48 -0.94 13.46
C LEU A 169 -11.55 -1.24 12.41
N VAL A 170 -12.24 -0.20 11.93
CA VAL A 170 -13.28 -0.35 10.90
C VAL A 170 -12.69 -0.87 9.59
N MET A 171 -11.46 -0.42 9.22
CA MET A 171 -10.80 -0.86 7.98
C MET A 171 -10.58 -2.36 7.94
N THR A 172 -10.25 -2.98 9.06
CA THR A 172 -9.90 -4.41 9.14
C THR A 172 -11.01 -5.29 9.68
N GLN A 173 -12.20 -4.74 9.97
CA GLN A 173 -13.30 -5.43 10.64
C GLN A 173 -13.76 -6.72 9.93
N ASN A 174 -13.76 -6.75 8.61
CA ASN A 174 -14.26 -7.88 7.81
C ASN A 174 -13.14 -8.62 7.05
N THR A 175 -11.88 -8.25 7.27
CA THR A 175 -10.78 -8.92 6.59
C THR A 175 -10.64 -10.37 7.04
N ARG A 176 -10.19 -11.23 6.14
CA ARG A 176 -9.84 -12.62 6.45
C ARG A 176 -8.37 -12.80 6.76
N SER A 177 -7.56 -11.77 6.50
CA SER A 177 -6.12 -11.77 6.76
C SER A 177 -5.80 -11.67 8.25
N LYS A 178 -4.56 -11.95 8.62
CA LYS A 178 -4.09 -11.73 9.99
C LYS A 178 -3.97 -10.23 10.25
N VAL A 179 -4.66 -9.72 11.26
CA VAL A 179 -4.64 -8.31 11.62
C VAL A 179 -3.55 -8.04 12.64
N TYR A 180 -2.77 -7.00 12.36
CA TYR A 180 -1.83 -6.37 13.27
C TYR A 180 -2.18 -4.90 13.43
N THR A 181 -1.82 -4.35 14.58
CA THR A 181 -2.14 -2.97 14.96
C THR A 181 -0.87 -2.20 15.32
N TYR A 182 -0.84 -0.92 15.01
CA TYR A 182 0.20 -0.03 15.49
C TYR A 182 -0.37 1.27 16.04
N SER A 183 0.32 1.89 17.01
CA SER A 183 -0.13 3.12 17.66
C SER A 183 1.01 3.82 18.40
N LEU A 184 0.97 5.16 18.40
CA LEU A 184 1.80 6.01 19.26
C LEU A 184 1.11 6.35 20.59
N ARG A 185 -0.20 6.04 20.75
CA ARG A 185 -1.03 6.46 21.88
C ARG A 185 -1.62 5.30 22.65
N SER A 186 -2.04 4.25 21.96
CA SER A 186 -2.81 3.15 22.52
C SER A 186 -1.97 1.87 22.63
N LEU A 187 -2.44 0.92 23.41
CA LEU A 187 -1.89 -0.44 23.41
C LEU A 187 -2.16 -1.08 22.04
N SER A 188 -1.13 -1.65 21.42
CA SER A 188 -1.15 -2.23 20.10
C SER A 188 -0.06 -3.29 19.97
N ASP A 189 -0.08 -4.07 18.88
CA ASP A 189 0.98 -5.07 18.61
C ASP A 189 2.34 -4.39 18.41
N PHE A 190 2.35 -3.26 17.69
CA PHE A 190 3.53 -2.42 17.52
C PHE A 190 3.26 -1.07 18.17
N LYS A 191 3.94 -0.81 19.28
CA LYS A 191 3.76 0.43 20.06
C LYS A 191 5.00 1.31 19.94
N GLY A 192 4.75 2.60 19.71
CA GLY A 192 5.80 3.61 19.72
C GLY A 192 5.42 4.82 20.57
N ARG A 193 6.39 5.65 20.87
CA ARG A 193 6.21 6.99 21.42
C ARG A 193 7.31 7.92 20.94
N VAL A 194 6.99 9.20 20.87
CA VAL A 194 7.98 10.25 20.65
C VAL A 194 8.53 10.65 22.01
N ILE A 195 9.83 10.44 22.24
CA ILE A 195 10.53 10.87 23.45
C ILE A 195 10.84 12.36 23.33
N GLU A 196 11.50 12.75 22.23
CA GLU A 196 11.88 14.13 21.94
C GLU A 196 11.60 14.49 20.49
N SER A 197 11.31 15.76 20.23
CA SER A 197 11.07 16.26 18.87
C SER A 197 11.64 17.67 18.73
N HIS A 198 12.62 17.82 17.83
CA HIS A 198 13.33 19.05 17.54
C HIS A 198 13.30 19.34 16.03
N PHE A 199 13.82 20.49 15.61
CA PHE A 199 13.94 20.83 14.17
C PHE A 199 14.93 19.95 13.43
N GLU A 200 15.86 19.32 14.12
CA GLU A 200 16.89 18.44 13.54
C GLU A 200 16.43 16.97 13.45
N GLY A 201 15.33 16.62 14.13
CA GLY A 201 14.82 15.25 14.12
C GLY A 201 14.02 14.89 15.36
N MET A 202 13.83 13.60 15.55
CA MET A 202 13.10 13.03 16.70
C MET A 202 13.88 11.89 17.33
N LEU A 203 13.74 11.76 18.65
CA LEU A 203 14.07 10.54 19.40
C LEU A 203 12.76 9.77 19.63
N LEU A 204 12.70 8.55 19.14
CA LEU A 204 11.55 7.66 19.20
C LEU A 204 11.88 6.45 20.07
N ASP A 205 10.88 5.91 20.75
CA ASP A 205 10.95 4.59 21.37
C ASP A 205 9.92 3.68 20.68
N PHE A 206 10.41 2.62 20.05
CA PHE A 206 9.59 1.59 19.42
C PHE A 206 9.82 0.25 20.12
N ASN A 207 8.81 -0.23 20.85
CA ASN A 207 8.88 -1.48 21.61
C ASN A 207 10.12 -1.57 22.52
N ASN A 208 10.45 -0.50 23.25
CA ASN A 208 11.62 -0.33 24.13
C ASN A 208 12.99 -0.26 23.39
N HIS A 209 12.99 0.08 22.11
CA HIS A 209 14.19 0.41 21.36
C HIS A 209 14.18 1.88 20.98
N GLU A 210 15.21 2.61 21.43
CA GLU A 210 15.38 4.02 21.09
C GLU A 210 15.95 4.18 19.68
N LEU A 211 15.35 5.05 18.90
CA LEU A 211 15.71 5.34 17.52
C LEU A 211 15.79 6.85 17.30
N ALA A 212 16.98 7.37 17.01
CA ALA A 212 17.17 8.74 16.57
C ALA A 212 16.96 8.84 15.05
N VAL A 213 16.10 9.75 14.61
CA VAL A 213 15.74 9.93 13.20
C VAL A 213 15.77 11.38 12.79
N GLN A 214 16.19 11.66 11.56
CA GLN A 214 16.18 13.02 10.98
C GLN A 214 14.82 13.40 10.37
N PHE A 215 13.74 12.80 10.85
CA PHE A 215 12.37 13.14 10.48
C PHE A 215 11.78 14.06 11.51
N ILE A 216 10.93 15.00 11.09
CA ILE A 216 10.20 15.90 11.94
C ILE A 216 8.69 15.67 11.85
N GLY A 217 7.98 15.97 12.95
CA GLY A 217 6.53 15.88 13.03
C GLY A 217 6.00 14.49 13.42
N LYS A 218 5.04 14.48 14.35
CA LYS A 218 4.43 13.25 14.91
C LYS A 218 3.82 12.31 13.87
N PHE A 219 3.37 12.85 12.73
CA PHE A 219 2.85 12.03 11.63
C PHE A 219 3.95 11.15 11.02
N ASN A 220 5.21 11.64 10.97
CA ASN A 220 6.33 10.83 10.50
C ASN A 220 6.75 9.76 11.53
N ALA A 221 6.59 10.01 12.84
CA ALA A 221 6.78 8.96 13.84
C ALA A 221 5.78 7.81 13.63
N SER A 222 4.51 8.11 13.31
CA SER A 222 3.50 7.10 12.97
C SER A 222 3.83 6.37 11.65
N ASN A 223 4.33 7.08 10.63
CA ASN A 223 4.76 6.46 9.38
C ASN A 223 5.96 5.51 9.58
N LEU A 224 6.94 5.93 10.40
CA LEU A 224 8.11 5.10 10.73
C LEU A 224 7.73 3.85 11.53
N LEU A 225 6.75 3.95 12.44
CA LEU A 225 6.27 2.80 13.21
C LEU A 225 5.55 1.76 12.33
N ALA A 226 5.02 2.17 11.18
CA ALA A 226 4.36 1.29 10.22
C ALA A 226 5.34 0.56 9.26
N VAL A 227 6.61 0.93 9.27
CA VAL A 227 7.72 0.34 8.50
C VAL A 227 8.41 -0.76 9.28
#